data_13edec64300da6deb5cb89605aa2b401
#
_entry.id   13edec64300da6deb5cb89605aa2b401
#
_cell.length_a   1.000
_cell.length_b   1.000
_cell.length_c   1.000
_cell.angle_alpha   90.00
_cell.angle_beta   90.00
_cell.angle_gamma   90.00
#
_symmetry.space_group_name_H-M   'P 1'
#
loop_
_entity.id
_entity.type
_entity.pdbx_description
1 polymer ?
#
loop_
_entity_poly.entity_id
_entity_poly.type
_entity_poly.pdbx_seq_one_letter_code
_entity_poly.pdbx_strand_id
1 'polypeptide(L)'
;MEYGKLGNTDIEVSKLCVGCMSFGKAGTMHDWTLDEAESENVIKHTLDLGYNFFDTANGYSAGTSEEYLGKALKKNVARNQVVIASKVYFNEGRLSRQAIMREIDGTLSRLGTDYLDLYIIHRFDYDTPIEETMEALHDLVKAGKVRALGASAMYGYQFYNMQLAARDNGWTPFSAMENHYNLLYREDERELLPICKQMKVSLMPYSPLAAGHLARPQWKSESLRGTTDRVAMGKYDKTEAEDIQIVKRVAELAEKYNCKMSQIAIAWQWAKGILSPIIGATKTQYLDDSAGAFDIKLTAEDLAYLEEPYVSHEIVGAIDKNPAQGVVLLDEKK
;
A
#
# COMPACT_ATOMS: atom_id res chain seq x y z
N MET A 1 16.50 10.87 4.35
CA MET A 1 15.69 9.74 3.83
C MET A 1 16.57 8.49 3.78
N GLU A 2 16.05 7.34 4.16
CA GLU A 2 16.71 6.04 4.00
C GLU A 2 16.07 5.28 2.83
N TYR A 3 16.84 4.38 2.20
CA TYR A 3 16.38 3.60 1.06
C TYR A 3 16.60 2.10 1.30
N GLY A 4 15.92 1.28 0.51
CA GLY A 4 16.08 -0.17 0.52
C GLY A 4 15.64 -0.80 -0.80
N LYS A 5 16.03 -2.06 -1.02
CA LYS A 5 15.68 -2.78 -2.24
C LYS A 5 14.28 -3.39 -2.17
N LEU A 6 13.54 -3.28 -3.25
CA LEU A 6 12.21 -3.86 -3.40
C LEU A 6 12.32 -5.37 -3.70
N GLY A 7 12.08 -6.19 -2.69
CA GLY A 7 12.17 -7.65 -2.81
C GLY A 7 13.54 -8.12 -3.35
N ASN A 8 13.49 -8.99 -4.33
CA ASN A 8 14.69 -9.52 -5.01
C ASN A 8 15.07 -8.74 -6.27
N THR A 9 14.62 -7.47 -6.39
CA THR A 9 14.92 -6.62 -7.54
C THR A 9 16.11 -5.71 -7.29
N ASP A 10 16.54 -4.99 -8.33
CA ASP A 10 17.52 -3.91 -8.26
C ASP A 10 16.87 -2.52 -8.00
N ILE A 11 15.54 -2.48 -7.86
CA ILE A 11 14.78 -1.24 -7.66
C ILE A 11 15.00 -0.75 -6.21
N GLU A 12 15.58 0.43 -6.07
CA GLU A 12 15.80 1.07 -4.79
C GLU A 12 14.67 2.07 -4.50
N VAL A 13 14.01 1.91 -3.34
CA VAL A 13 12.87 2.72 -2.91
C VAL A 13 13.16 3.40 -1.58
N SER A 14 12.62 4.60 -1.38
CA SER A 14 12.60 5.24 -0.06
C SER A 14 11.82 4.38 0.93
N LYS A 15 12.30 4.32 2.18
CA LYS A 15 11.64 3.55 3.25
C LYS A 15 10.30 4.14 3.72
N LEU A 16 9.79 5.10 2.96
CA LEU A 16 8.43 5.61 3.02
C LEU A 16 7.93 5.77 1.60
N CYS A 17 6.71 5.27 1.34
CA CYS A 17 6.01 5.39 0.07
C CYS A 17 4.91 6.45 0.19
N VAL A 18 4.72 7.27 -0.83
CA VAL A 18 3.64 8.28 -0.86
C VAL A 18 2.42 7.70 -1.57
N GLY A 19 1.34 7.51 -0.80
CA GLY A 19 0.05 7.07 -1.32
C GLY A 19 -0.72 8.20 -1.99
N CYS A 20 -1.00 8.04 -3.27
CA CYS A 20 -1.65 9.04 -4.13
C CYS A 20 -3.18 8.91 -4.18
N MET A 21 -3.81 8.08 -3.34
CA MET A 21 -5.28 7.97 -3.26
C MET A 21 -5.94 9.31 -2.89
N SER A 22 -5.20 10.20 -2.23
CA SER A 22 -5.65 11.55 -1.89
C SER A 22 -5.53 12.56 -3.03
N PHE A 23 -5.01 12.19 -4.19
CA PHE A 23 -4.90 13.04 -5.37
C PHE A 23 -5.99 12.71 -6.38
N GLY A 24 -6.54 13.73 -7.02
CA GLY A 24 -7.51 13.53 -8.09
C GLY A 24 -8.78 14.35 -7.92
N LYS A 25 -9.68 14.24 -8.90
CA LYS A 25 -10.92 15.02 -8.96
C LYS A 25 -11.86 14.61 -7.81
N ALA A 26 -12.16 15.55 -6.92
CA ALA A 26 -13.12 15.35 -5.83
C ALA A 26 -14.50 14.94 -6.36
N GLY A 27 -15.27 14.18 -5.55
CA GLY A 27 -16.60 13.69 -5.90
C GLY A 27 -16.63 12.49 -6.85
N THR A 28 -15.46 11.95 -7.25
CA THR A 28 -15.37 10.71 -8.05
C THR A 28 -15.26 9.46 -7.18
N MET A 29 -14.34 9.47 -6.22
CA MET A 29 -14.14 8.39 -5.24
C MET A 29 -14.29 8.92 -3.81
N HIS A 30 -13.67 10.07 -3.53
CA HIS A 30 -13.68 10.74 -2.23
C HIS A 30 -13.89 12.25 -2.43
N ASP A 31 -14.48 12.91 -1.42
CA ASP A 31 -14.70 14.36 -1.43
C ASP A 31 -13.50 15.15 -0.86
N TRP A 32 -12.57 14.45 -0.22
CA TRP A 32 -11.39 15.03 0.47
C TRP A 32 -10.09 14.93 -0.35
N THR A 33 -10.20 14.64 -1.65
CA THR A 33 -9.03 14.59 -2.53
C THR A 33 -8.54 16.01 -2.88
N LEU A 34 -7.24 16.12 -3.11
CA LEU A 34 -6.57 17.35 -3.55
C LEU A 34 -6.72 17.52 -5.06
N ASP A 35 -6.88 18.76 -5.50
CA ASP A 35 -6.86 19.10 -6.91
C ASP A 35 -5.45 18.98 -7.52
N GLU A 36 -5.31 19.29 -8.82
CA GLU A 36 -4.05 19.12 -9.56
C GLU A 36 -2.92 20.02 -9.00
N ALA A 37 -3.22 21.27 -8.64
CA ALA A 37 -2.24 22.21 -8.13
C ALA A 37 -1.80 21.87 -6.70
N GLU A 38 -2.74 21.51 -5.84
CA GLU A 38 -2.47 21.06 -4.48
C GLU A 38 -1.67 19.75 -4.48
N SER A 39 -2.03 18.80 -5.37
CA SER A 39 -1.30 17.54 -5.55
C SER A 39 0.13 17.78 -6.02
N GLU A 40 0.36 18.68 -6.99
CA GLU A 40 1.70 19.05 -7.45
C GLU A 40 2.55 19.64 -6.31
N ASN A 41 1.96 20.49 -5.48
CA ASN A 41 2.67 21.08 -4.33
C ASN A 41 3.12 19.98 -3.32
N VAL A 42 2.24 19.03 -3.02
CA VAL A 42 2.57 17.90 -2.13
C VAL A 42 3.66 17.02 -2.75
N ILE A 43 3.54 16.67 -4.04
CA ILE A 43 4.52 15.85 -4.76
C ILE A 43 5.89 16.53 -4.80
N LYS A 44 5.95 17.83 -5.11
CA LYS A 44 7.20 18.58 -5.11
C LYS A 44 7.87 18.56 -3.73
N HIS A 45 7.13 18.86 -2.68
CA HIS A 45 7.64 18.80 -1.31
C HIS A 45 8.14 17.40 -0.94
N THR A 46 7.45 16.36 -1.40
CA THR A 46 7.87 14.96 -1.26
C THR A 46 9.25 14.72 -1.87
N LEU A 47 9.46 15.19 -3.11
CA LEU A 47 10.76 15.08 -3.79
C LEU A 47 11.86 15.85 -3.07
N ASP A 48 11.56 17.04 -2.56
CA ASP A 48 12.50 17.87 -1.78
C ASP A 48 12.96 17.19 -0.49
N LEU A 49 12.11 16.35 0.13
CA LEU A 49 12.44 15.51 1.30
C LEU A 49 13.22 14.23 0.93
N GLY A 50 13.40 13.94 -0.36
CA GLY A 50 14.12 12.76 -0.85
C GLY A 50 13.28 11.50 -0.97
N TYR A 51 11.95 11.59 -0.93
CA TYR A 51 11.13 10.43 -1.30
C TYR A 51 11.25 10.18 -2.81
N ASN A 52 11.37 8.93 -3.19
CA ASN A 52 11.37 8.52 -4.59
C ASN A 52 10.27 7.53 -4.94
N PHE A 53 9.43 7.10 -3.99
CA PHE A 53 8.47 6.04 -4.18
C PHE A 53 7.02 6.54 -4.05
N PHE A 54 6.24 6.37 -5.12
CA PHE A 54 4.86 6.83 -5.24
C PHE A 54 3.94 5.66 -5.59
N ASP A 55 2.81 5.57 -4.89
CA ASP A 55 1.80 4.53 -5.08
C ASP A 55 0.47 5.13 -5.51
N THR A 56 -0.02 4.75 -6.69
CA THR A 56 -1.33 5.11 -7.22
C THR A 56 -2.13 3.90 -7.67
N ALA A 57 -3.23 4.05 -8.40
CA ALA A 57 -4.02 2.98 -8.99
C ALA A 57 -4.90 3.51 -10.14
N ASN A 58 -5.24 2.62 -11.10
CA ASN A 58 -6.16 2.94 -12.20
C ASN A 58 -7.56 3.38 -11.70
N GLY A 59 -8.00 2.84 -10.55
CA GLY A 59 -9.30 3.16 -9.95
C GLY A 59 -9.31 4.42 -9.09
N TYR A 60 -8.17 5.00 -8.71
CA TYR A 60 -8.16 6.17 -7.83
C TYR A 60 -8.68 7.41 -8.55
N SER A 61 -9.76 7.97 -8.00
CA SER A 61 -10.44 9.14 -8.55
C SER A 61 -10.70 9.02 -10.06
N ALA A 62 -11.16 7.84 -10.51
CA ALA A 62 -11.44 7.51 -11.91
C ALA A 62 -10.23 7.77 -12.85
N GLY A 63 -9.01 7.48 -12.38
CA GLY A 63 -7.76 7.63 -13.13
C GLY A 63 -7.10 9.01 -13.00
N THR A 64 -7.78 10.02 -12.45
CA THR A 64 -7.20 11.37 -12.31
C THR A 64 -6.04 11.42 -11.30
N SER A 65 -5.96 10.46 -10.38
CA SER A 65 -4.78 10.31 -9.51
C SER A 65 -3.50 10.02 -10.31
N GLU A 66 -3.57 9.11 -11.28
CA GLU A 66 -2.45 8.82 -12.18
C GLU A 66 -2.10 10.03 -13.06
N GLU A 67 -3.10 10.76 -13.58
CA GLU A 67 -2.87 11.96 -14.39
C GLU A 67 -2.15 13.06 -13.62
N TYR A 68 -2.60 13.37 -12.39
CA TYR A 68 -2.01 14.41 -11.56
C TYR A 68 -0.58 14.03 -11.14
N LEU A 69 -0.38 12.77 -10.73
CA LEU A 69 0.95 12.27 -10.40
C LEU A 69 1.90 12.36 -11.61
N GLY A 70 1.48 11.86 -12.77
CA GLY A 70 2.29 11.86 -13.97
C GLY A 70 2.71 13.27 -14.42
N LYS A 71 1.77 14.21 -14.43
CA LYS A 71 2.04 15.62 -14.77
C LYS A 71 3.03 16.27 -13.80
N ALA A 72 2.82 16.07 -12.49
CA ALA A 72 3.69 16.65 -11.47
C ALA A 72 5.11 16.06 -11.52
N LEU A 73 5.26 14.74 -11.67
CA LEU A 73 6.56 14.11 -11.77
C LEU A 73 7.31 14.55 -13.05
N LYS A 74 6.63 14.57 -14.19
CA LYS A 74 7.23 15.01 -15.47
C LYS A 74 7.80 16.43 -15.40
N LYS A 75 7.18 17.30 -14.62
CA LYS A 75 7.60 18.69 -14.46
C LYS A 75 8.78 18.86 -13.49
N ASN A 76 8.86 18.01 -12.46
CA ASN A 76 9.72 18.27 -11.30
C ASN A 76 10.92 17.33 -11.18
N VAL A 77 10.96 16.18 -11.88
CA VAL A 77 12.02 15.18 -11.70
C VAL A 77 12.21 14.34 -12.97
N ALA A 78 13.42 13.81 -13.19
CA ALA A 78 13.65 12.85 -14.26
C ALA A 78 13.00 11.49 -13.92
N ARG A 79 12.39 10.83 -14.92
CA ARG A 79 11.61 9.58 -14.74
C ARG A 79 12.41 8.47 -14.04
N ASN A 80 13.69 8.34 -14.33
CA ASN A 80 14.57 7.32 -13.74
C ASN A 80 15.01 7.59 -12.30
N GLN A 81 14.64 8.73 -11.73
CA GLN A 81 14.94 9.09 -10.33
C GLN A 81 13.77 8.75 -9.38
N VAL A 82 12.65 8.29 -9.93
CA VAL A 82 11.46 7.94 -9.14
C VAL A 82 10.99 6.54 -9.46
N VAL A 83 10.36 5.91 -8.49
CA VAL A 83 9.72 4.61 -8.56
C VAL A 83 8.21 4.83 -8.50
N ILE A 84 7.49 4.41 -9.54
CA ILE A 84 6.04 4.55 -9.64
C ILE A 84 5.41 3.16 -9.56
N ALA A 85 4.56 2.98 -8.56
CA ALA A 85 3.65 1.85 -8.45
C ALA A 85 2.25 2.25 -8.91
N SER A 86 1.59 1.40 -9.69
CA SER A 86 0.15 1.50 -9.96
C SER A 86 -0.51 0.13 -9.91
N LYS A 87 -1.85 0.09 -9.89
CA LYS A 87 -2.61 -1.11 -9.60
C LYS A 87 -3.69 -1.36 -10.64
N VAL A 88 -4.08 -2.64 -10.79
CA VAL A 88 -5.17 -3.11 -11.65
C VAL A 88 -6.12 -4.01 -10.85
N TYR A 89 -7.41 -3.84 -11.05
CA TYR A 89 -8.51 -4.70 -10.59
C TYR A 89 -9.88 -4.03 -10.75
N PHE A 90 -10.01 -2.74 -10.42
CA PHE A 90 -11.30 -2.01 -10.44
C PHE A 90 -11.66 -1.55 -11.86
N ASN A 91 -11.76 -2.52 -12.78
CA ASN A 91 -12.05 -2.34 -14.19
C ASN A 91 -12.87 -3.54 -14.69
N GLU A 92 -13.50 -3.41 -15.84
CA GLU A 92 -14.15 -4.51 -16.51
C GLU A 92 -13.17 -5.64 -16.83
N GLY A 93 -13.53 -6.88 -16.50
CA GLY A 93 -12.69 -8.07 -16.67
C GLY A 93 -11.57 -8.22 -15.65
N ARG A 94 -11.54 -7.37 -14.62
CA ARG A 94 -10.64 -7.43 -13.45
C ARG A 94 -9.21 -7.82 -13.80
N LEU A 95 -8.79 -9.08 -13.49
CA LEU A 95 -7.43 -9.60 -13.71
C LEU A 95 -7.34 -10.58 -14.89
N SER A 96 -8.37 -10.65 -15.75
CA SER A 96 -8.25 -11.41 -17.00
C SER A 96 -7.11 -10.85 -17.85
N ARG A 97 -6.49 -11.71 -18.66
CA ARG A 97 -5.42 -11.32 -19.58
C ARG A 97 -5.79 -10.10 -20.42
N GLN A 98 -6.99 -10.11 -21.00
CA GLN A 98 -7.48 -8.99 -21.82
C GLN A 98 -7.55 -7.69 -21.03
N ALA A 99 -8.04 -7.73 -19.78
CA ALA A 99 -8.13 -6.57 -18.92
C ALA A 99 -6.74 -6.04 -18.53
N ILE A 100 -5.83 -6.90 -18.09
CA ILE A 100 -4.45 -6.53 -17.70
C ILE A 100 -3.75 -5.82 -18.87
N MET A 101 -3.81 -6.38 -20.10
CA MET A 101 -3.16 -5.78 -21.27
C MET A 101 -3.75 -4.43 -21.65
N ARG A 102 -5.06 -4.25 -21.52
CA ARG A 102 -5.73 -2.97 -21.77
C ARG A 102 -5.41 -1.92 -20.70
N GLU A 103 -5.49 -2.32 -19.44
CA GLU A 103 -5.36 -1.39 -18.31
C GLU A 103 -3.94 -0.85 -18.15
N ILE A 104 -2.91 -1.64 -18.45
CA ILE A 104 -1.53 -1.13 -18.41
C ILE A 104 -1.33 0.01 -19.41
N ASP A 105 -1.87 -0.10 -20.62
CA ASP A 105 -1.73 0.95 -21.65
C ASP A 105 -2.47 2.23 -21.21
N GLY A 106 -3.64 2.10 -20.59
CA GLY A 106 -4.36 3.22 -19.99
C GLY A 106 -3.57 3.89 -18.86
N THR A 107 -3.00 3.11 -17.96
CA THR A 107 -2.15 3.60 -16.85
C THR A 107 -0.92 4.34 -17.35
N LEU A 108 -0.18 3.76 -18.30
CA LEU A 108 1.01 4.40 -18.89
C LEU A 108 0.65 5.71 -19.60
N SER A 109 -0.47 5.75 -20.30
CA SER A 109 -0.98 6.95 -20.96
C SER A 109 -1.32 8.06 -19.94
N ARG A 110 -2.06 7.74 -18.85
CA ARG A 110 -2.42 8.72 -17.81
C ARG A 110 -1.21 9.24 -17.05
N LEU A 111 -0.26 8.38 -16.74
CA LEU A 111 1.02 8.76 -16.10
C LEU A 111 1.98 9.49 -17.05
N GLY A 112 1.78 9.38 -18.37
CA GLY A 112 2.67 9.96 -19.37
C GLY A 112 4.09 9.38 -19.36
N THR A 113 4.20 8.05 -19.21
CA THR A 113 5.46 7.28 -19.13
C THR A 113 5.36 6.01 -19.95
N ASP A 114 6.51 5.45 -20.36
CA ASP A 114 6.57 4.23 -21.17
C ASP A 114 6.64 2.95 -20.31
N TYR A 115 6.89 3.06 -19.01
CA TYR A 115 6.99 1.92 -18.11
C TYR A 115 6.55 2.26 -16.69
N LEU A 116 6.12 1.23 -15.95
CA LEU A 116 5.98 1.24 -14.50
C LEU A 116 7.17 0.52 -13.84
N ASP A 117 7.55 0.99 -12.66
CA ASP A 117 8.53 0.27 -11.83
C ASP A 117 7.89 -0.90 -11.10
N LEU A 118 6.65 -0.74 -10.62
CA LEU A 118 5.90 -1.78 -9.90
C LEU A 118 4.44 -1.79 -10.36
N TYR A 119 3.95 -2.95 -10.83
CA TYR A 119 2.54 -3.14 -11.16
C TYR A 119 1.91 -4.14 -10.20
N ILE A 120 0.84 -3.71 -9.53
CA ILE A 120 0.24 -4.43 -8.41
C ILE A 120 -1.15 -4.92 -8.80
N ILE A 121 -1.46 -6.19 -8.53
CA ILE A 121 -2.85 -6.62 -8.51
C ILE A 121 -3.50 -6.11 -7.23
N HIS A 122 -4.55 -5.28 -7.36
CA HIS A 122 -5.13 -4.52 -6.26
C HIS A 122 -5.93 -5.41 -5.29
N ARG A 123 -6.44 -6.55 -5.78
CA ARG A 123 -7.14 -7.59 -5.02
C ARG A 123 -6.96 -8.93 -5.69
N PHE A 124 -7.27 -10.01 -4.96
CA PHE A 124 -7.41 -11.34 -5.56
C PHE A 124 -8.68 -11.39 -6.41
N ASP A 125 -8.58 -11.99 -7.61
CA ASP A 125 -9.73 -12.20 -8.51
C ASP A 125 -10.19 -13.64 -8.43
N TYR A 126 -11.43 -13.83 -7.99
CA TYR A 126 -12.06 -15.16 -7.87
C TYR A 126 -12.63 -15.68 -9.18
N ASP A 127 -12.72 -14.84 -10.22
CA ASP A 127 -13.34 -15.16 -11.50
C ASP A 127 -12.30 -15.50 -12.58
N THR A 128 -11.02 -15.20 -12.35
CA THR A 128 -9.92 -15.44 -13.28
C THR A 128 -8.93 -16.47 -12.72
N PRO A 129 -8.56 -17.51 -13.49
CA PRO A 129 -7.51 -18.45 -13.09
C PRO A 129 -6.20 -17.73 -12.78
N ILE A 130 -5.51 -18.13 -11.71
CA ILE A 130 -4.27 -17.48 -11.29
C ILE A 130 -3.17 -17.58 -12.33
N GLU A 131 -3.13 -18.66 -13.10
CA GLU A 131 -2.18 -18.88 -14.20
C GLU A 131 -2.38 -17.84 -15.29
N GLU A 132 -3.64 -17.57 -15.71
CA GLU A 132 -3.94 -16.55 -16.72
C GLU A 132 -3.46 -15.16 -16.27
N THR A 133 -3.72 -14.82 -15.01
CA THR A 133 -3.27 -13.56 -14.42
C THR A 133 -1.74 -13.48 -14.37
N MET A 134 -1.07 -14.53 -13.89
CA MET A 134 0.39 -14.53 -13.71
C MET A 134 1.13 -14.54 -15.06
N GLU A 135 0.63 -15.26 -16.06
CA GLU A 135 1.18 -15.24 -17.41
C GLU A 135 1.06 -13.85 -18.05
N ALA A 136 -0.13 -13.22 -17.95
CA ALA A 136 -0.36 -11.88 -18.47
C ALA A 136 0.60 -10.85 -17.85
N LEU A 137 0.77 -10.89 -16.53
CA LEU A 137 1.71 -10.00 -15.82
C LEU A 137 3.17 -10.27 -16.24
N HIS A 138 3.57 -11.53 -16.39
CA HIS A 138 4.89 -11.89 -16.89
C HIS A 138 5.16 -11.33 -18.29
N ASP A 139 4.19 -11.39 -19.19
CA ASP A 139 4.32 -10.84 -20.53
C ASP A 139 4.52 -9.32 -20.52
N LEU A 140 3.92 -8.59 -19.56
CA LEU A 140 4.17 -7.15 -19.40
C LEU A 140 5.63 -6.87 -18.98
N VAL A 141 6.19 -7.72 -18.13
CA VAL A 141 7.61 -7.60 -17.74
C VAL A 141 8.52 -7.88 -18.93
N LYS A 142 8.25 -8.95 -19.69
CA LYS A 142 8.99 -9.26 -20.93
C LYS A 142 8.91 -8.16 -21.98
N ALA A 143 7.75 -7.50 -22.08
CA ALA A 143 7.55 -6.38 -22.99
C ALA A 143 8.23 -5.07 -22.52
N GLY A 144 8.80 -5.05 -21.31
CA GLY A 144 9.45 -3.86 -20.74
C GLY A 144 8.46 -2.77 -20.27
N LYS A 145 7.15 -3.05 -20.27
CA LYS A 145 6.13 -2.12 -19.75
C LYS A 145 6.13 -2.04 -18.22
N VAL A 146 6.63 -3.07 -17.55
CA VAL A 146 6.66 -3.20 -16.09
C VAL A 146 8.02 -3.77 -15.66
N ARG A 147 8.63 -3.22 -14.62
CA ARG A 147 9.93 -3.71 -14.09
C ARG A 147 9.76 -4.78 -13.02
N ALA A 148 8.77 -4.64 -12.14
CA ALA A 148 8.48 -5.59 -11.07
C ALA A 148 6.98 -5.73 -10.84
N LEU A 149 6.59 -6.87 -10.24
CA LEU A 149 5.20 -7.20 -9.94
C LEU A 149 4.95 -7.15 -8.43
N GLY A 150 3.73 -6.75 -8.06
CA GLY A 150 3.25 -6.76 -6.68
C GLY A 150 1.84 -7.33 -6.56
N ALA A 151 1.49 -7.69 -5.34
CA ALA A 151 0.15 -8.14 -4.97
C ALA A 151 -0.40 -7.30 -3.81
N SER A 152 -1.72 -7.27 -3.66
CA SER A 152 -2.39 -6.56 -2.58
C SER A 152 -3.65 -7.29 -2.15
N ALA A 153 -4.04 -7.10 -0.89
CA ALA A 153 -5.35 -7.44 -0.33
C ALA A 153 -5.83 -8.87 -0.67
N MET A 154 -5.10 -9.88 -0.20
CA MET A 154 -5.43 -11.29 -0.35
C MET A 154 -4.96 -12.11 0.85
N TYR A 155 -5.48 -13.34 0.98
CA TYR A 155 -5.02 -14.29 1.99
C TYR A 155 -3.61 -14.83 1.66
N GLY A 156 -2.87 -15.23 2.68
CA GLY A 156 -1.52 -15.77 2.51
C GLY A 156 -1.47 -16.99 1.60
N TYR A 157 -2.45 -17.91 1.69
CA TYR A 157 -2.50 -19.08 0.81
C TYR A 157 -2.75 -18.73 -0.66
N GLN A 158 -3.55 -17.68 -0.94
CA GLN A 158 -3.78 -17.18 -2.30
C GLN A 158 -2.48 -16.63 -2.89
N PHE A 159 -1.81 -15.77 -2.13
CA PHE A 159 -0.51 -15.23 -2.51
C PHE A 159 0.53 -16.34 -2.75
N TYR A 160 0.61 -17.31 -1.84
CA TYR A 160 1.55 -18.43 -1.97
C TYR A 160 1.31 -19.24 -3.26
N ASN A 161 0.05 -19.56 -3.58
CA ASN A 161 -0.29 -20.28 -4.79
C ASN A 161 0.05 -19.50 -6.07
N MET A 162 -0.17 -18.18 -6.10
CA MET A 162 0.25 -17.34 -7.24
C MET A 162 1.78 -17.33 -7.41
N GLN A 163 2.53 -17.29 -6.30
CA GLN A 163 3.99 -17.39 -6.33
C GLN A 163 4.47 -18.77 -6.83
N LEU A 164 3.77 -19.84 -6.45
CA LEU A 164 4.05 -21.20 -6.96
C LEU A 164 3.75 -21.28 -8.45
N ALA A 165 2.63 -20.77 -8.93
CA ALA A 165 2.27 -20.72 -10.35
C ALA A 165 3.37 -20.01 -11.17
N ALA A 166 3.87 -18.87 -10.67
CA ALA A 166 5.00 -18.17 -11.30
C ALA A 166 6.27 -19.05 -11.35
N ARG A 167 6.64 -19.66 -10.23
CA ARG A 167 7.84 -20.52 -10.15
C ARG A 167 7.75 -21.71 -11.09
N ASP A 168 6.62 -22.42 -11.07
CA ASP A 168 6.44 -23.68 -11.76
C ASP A 168 6.37 -23.51 -13.30
N ASN A 169 5.99 -22.30 -13.75
CA ASN A 169 5.93 -21.94 -15.16
C ASN A 169 7.11 -21.06 -15.63
N GLY A 170 8.05 -20.73 -14.74
CA GLY A 170 9.17 -19.84 -15.08
C GLY A 170 8.77 -18.39 -15.34
N TRP A 171 7.65 -17.95 -14.76
CA TRP A 171 7.16 -16.57 -14.86
C TRP A 171 7.75 -15.67 -13.77
N THR A 172 7.60 -14.37 -13.95
CA THR A 172 8.03 -13.36 -12.97
C THR A 172 7.18 -13.44 -11.71
N PRO A 173 7.78 -13.68 -10.52
CA PRO A 173 7.05 -13.69 -9.26
C PRO A 173 6.77 -12.26 -8.76
N PHE A 174 5.90 -12.13 -7.78
CA PHE A 174 5.72 -10.89 -7.04
C PHE A 174 6.94 -10.58 -6.16
N SER A 175 7.37 -9.33 -6.18
CA SER A 175 8.48 -8.78 -5.39
C SER A 175 8.01 -7.90 -4.24
N ALA A 176 6.73 -7.47 -4.24
CA ALA A 176 6.13 -6.63 -3.23
C ALA A 176 4.74 -7.12 -2.83
N MET A 177 4.39 -6.88 -1.56
CA MET A 177 3.05 -7.10 -1.01
C MET A 177 2.57 -5.81 -0.34
N GLU A 178 1.43 -5.30 -0.82
CA GLU A 178 0.72 -4.17 -0.25
C GLU A 178 -0.46 -4.68 0.58
N ASN A 179 -0.28 -4.81 1.88
CA ASN A 179 -1.26 -5.39 2.79
C ASN A 179 -1.81 -4.38 3.81
N HIS A 180 -2.88 -4.75 4.50
CA HIS A 180 -3.42 -3.98 5.62
C HIS A 180 -2.66 -4.34 6.90
N TYR A 181 -1.79 -3.46 7.38
CA TYR A 181 -1.00 -3.76 8.55
C TYR A 181 -0.63 -2.50 9.34
N ASN A 182 -0.95 -2.48 10.62
CA ASN A 182 -0.61 -1.43 11.58
C ASN A 182 -0.80 -1.96 13.02
N LEU A 183 -0.51 -1.15 14.02
CA LEU A 183 -0.64 -1.52 15.43
C LEU A 183 -2.06 -1.96 15.84
N LEU A 184 -3.10 -1.46 15.16
CA LEU A 184 -4.51 -1.81 15.43
C LEU A 184 -5.01 -2.99 14.58
N TYR A 185 -4.24 -3.45 13.58
CA TYR A 185 -4.63 -4.57 12.74
C TYR A 185 -3.41 -5.40 12.34
N ARG A 186 -3.25 -6.57 12.95
CA ARG A 186 -2.06 -7.41 12.86
C ARG A 186 -2.35 -8.84 12.37
N GLU A 187 -3.50 -9.06 11.76
CA GLU A 187 -3.95 -10.42 11.37
C GLU A 187 -3.02 -11.10 10.35
N ASP A 188 -2.32 -10.32 9.53
CA ASP A 188 -1.36 -10.83 8.54
C ASP A 188 -0.07 -11.41 9.16
N GLU A 189 0.20 -11.17 10.46
CA GLU A 189 1.34 -11.78 11.17
C GLU A 189 1.23 -13.30 11.26
N ARG A 190 0.03 -13.86 11.11
CA ARG A 190 -0.22 -15.30 11.21
C ARG A 190 0.36 -16.09 10.03
N GLU A 191 0.22 -15.57 8.81
CA GLU A 191 0.66 -16.29 7.61
C GLU A 191 1.28 -15.39 6.52
N LEU A 192 0.67 -14.26 6.17
CA LEU A 192 1.11 -13.46 5.02
C LEU A 192 2.53 -12.88 5.22
N LEU A 193 2.81 -12.30 6.38
CA LEU A 193 4.14 -11.76 6.70
C LEU A 193 5.22 -12.86 6.69
N PRO A 194 5.03 -14.02 7.37
CA PRO A 194 5.97 -15.14 7.28
C PRO A 194 6.22 -15.63 5.85
N ILE A 195 5.17 -15.73 5.01
CA ILE A 195 5.31 -16.14 3.61
C ILE A 195 6.14 -15.10 2.83
N CYS A 196 5.83 -13.82 2.97
CA CYS A 196 6.57 -12.74 2.33
C CYS A 196 8.06 -12.77 2.73
N LYS A 197 8.35 -12.96 4.03
CA LYS A 197 9.72 -13.09 4.53
C LYS A 197 10.45 -14.30 3.93
N GLN A 198 9.78 -15.47 3.90
CA GLN A 198 10.34 -16.70 3.32
C GLN A 198 10.66 -16.52 1.83
N MET A 199 9.80 -15.83 1.08
CA MET A 199 9.93 -15.62 -0.35
C MET A 199 10.72 -14.36 -0.72
N LYS A 200 11.23 -13.61 0.27
CA LYS A 200 11.97 -12.35 0.10
C LYS A 200 11.16 -11.30 -0.66
N VAL A 201 9.87 -11.23 -0.36
CA VAL A 201 8.95 -10.22 -0.88
C VAL A 201 8.91 -9.04 0.10
N SER A 202 9.05 -7.84 -0.41
CA SER A 202 8.98 -6.62 0.41
C SER A 202 7.55 -6.31 0.81
N LEU A 203 7.39 -5.88 2.07
CA LEU A 203 6.12 -5.42 2.60
C LEU A 203 6.03 -3.90 2.49
N MET A 204 4.93 -3.42 1.93
CA MET A 204 4.60 -2.00 1.78
C MET A 204 3.14 -1.74 2.19
N PRO A 205 2.80 -1.87 3.47
CA PRO A 205 1.42 -1.85 3.92
C PRO A 205 0.75 -0.48 3.75
N TYR A 206 -0.53 -0.54 3.37
CA TYR A 206 -1.40 0.62 3.43
C TYR A 206 -1.99 0.83 4.83
N SER A 207 -2.46 2.05 5.10
CA SER A 207 -3.02 2.46 6.40
C SER A 207 -2.07 2.28 7.61
N PRO A 208 -0.78 2.62 7.52
CA PRO A 208 0.16 2.46 8.64
C PRO A 208 -0.23 3.27 9.88
N LEU A 209 -0.99 4.35 9.69
CA LEU A 209 -1.51 5.22 10.76
C LEU A 209 -2.98 4.92 11.11
N ALA A 210 -3.54 3.78 10.67
CA ALA A 210 -4.92 3.37 10.95
C ALA A 210 -5.94 4.50 10.71
N ALA A 211 -5.94 5.10 9.51
CA ALA A 211 -6.77 6.24 9.13
C ALA A 211 -6.62 7.46 10.08
N GLY A 212 -5.50 7.55 10.78
CA GLY A 212 -5.17 8.64 11.71
C GLY A 212 -5.46 8.33 13.18
N HIS A 213 -5.99 7.16 13.55
CA HIS A 213 -6.15 6.76 14.96
C HIS A 213 -4.80 6.67 15.69
N LEU A 214 -3.73 6.32 14.98
CA LEU A 214 -2.36 6.26 15.52
C LEU A 214 -1.60 7.60 15.39
N ALA A 215 -2.27 8.68 15.01
CA ALA A 215 -1.67 10.01 14.86
C ALA A 215 -2.25 11.06 15.83
N ARG A 216 -3.23 10.69 16.64
CA ARG A 216 -3.88 11.57 17.63
C ARG A 216 -4.40 10.76 18.81
N PRO A 217 -4.49 11.36 20.01
CA PRO A 217 -4.96 10.64 21.20
C PRO A 217 -6.49 10.41 21.23
N GLN A 218 -7.26 11.21 20.47
CA GLN A 218 -8.71 11.07 20.38
C GLN A 218 -9.07 10.07 19.28
N TRP A 219 -9.99 9.14 19.57
CA TRP A 219 -10.48 8.17 18.58
C TRP A 219 -11.24 8.86 17.44
N LYS A 220 -12.19 9.73 17.77
CA LYS A 220 -13.00 10.46 16.78
C LYS A 220 -12.24 11.63 16.18
N SER A 221 -12.54 11.96 14.93
CA SER A 221 -11.97 13.10 14.21
C SER A 221 -13.09 13.91 13.57
N GLU A 222 -13.02 15.24 13.70
CA GLU A 222 -13.93 16.19 13.05
C GLU A 222 -13.47 16.59 11.64
N SER A 223 -12.35 16.06 11.15
CA SER A 223 -11.88 16.35 9.79
C SER A 223 -12.85 15.80 8.74
N LEU A 224 -12.89 16.43 7.55
CA LEU A 224 -13.73 15.96 6.45
C LEU A 224 -13.50 14.47 6.15
N ARG A 225 -12.25 14.02 6.09
CA ARG A 225 -11.94 12.61 5.93
C ARG A 225 -12.45 11.77 7.10
N GLY A 226 -12.24 12.20 8.35
CA GLY A 226 -12.68 11.47 9.54
C GLY A 226 -14.19 11.29 9.64
N THR A 227 -14.97 12.16 9.00
CA THR A 227 -16.46 12.12 9.02
C THR A 227 -17.07 11.53 7.75
N THR A 228 -16.30 11.33 6.68
CA THR A 228 -16.82 10.88 5.38
C THR A 228 -16.16 9.62 4.83
N ASP A 229 -15.00 9.19 5.37
CA ASP A 229 -14.29 7.99 4.91
C ASP A 229 -14.94 6.71 5.48
N ARG A 230 -16.02 6.25 4.81
CA ARG A 230 -16.77 5.04 5.20
C ARG A 230 -15.92 3.77 5.19
N VAL A 231 -14.88 3.73 4.36
CA VAL A 231 -13.97 2.58 4.31
C VAL A 231 -13.15 2.49 5.59
N ALA A 232 -12.62 3.62 6.06
CA ALA A 232 -11.91 3.70 7.33
C ALA A 232 -12.82 3.37 8.52
N MET A 233 -14.03 3.94 8.55
CA MET A 233 -15.03 3.66 9.60
C MET A 233 -15.37 2.16 9.67
N GLY A 234 -15.57 1.51 8.52
CA GLY A 234 -15.85 0.08 8.45
C GLY A 234 -14.71 -0.81 8.97
N LYS A 235 -13.47 -0.30 9.01
CA LYS A 235 -12.29 -1.03 9.50
C LYS A 235 -12.11 -0.91 11.02
N TYR A 236 -12.36 0.27 11.59
CA TYR A 236 -11.89 0.60 12.95
C TYR A 236 -13.01 0.93 13.94
N ASP A 237 -14.18 1.44 13.50
CA ASP A 237 -15.20 1.95 14.45
C ASP A 237 -15.78 0.86 15.39
N LYS A 238 -15.74 -0.39 14.95
CA LYS A 238 -16.27 -1.52 15.76
C LYS A 238 -15.31 -2.00 16.84
N THR A 239 -14.05 -1.65 16.76
CA THR A 239 -12.98 -2.15 17.63
C THR A 239 -12.40 -1.07 18.56
N GLU A 240 -13.09 0.08 18.68
CA GLU A 240 -12.63 1.20 19.52
C GLU A 240 -12.33 0.76 20.96
N ALA A 241 -13.21 -0.06 21.57
CA ALA A 241 -13.08 -0.48 22.97
C ALA A 241 -11.79 -1.29 23.22
N GLU A 242 -11.43 -2.14 22.27
CA GLU A 242 -10.25 -2.99 22.30
C GLU A 242 -8.98 -2.19 21.97
N ASP A 243 -9.06 -1.33 20.96
CA ASP A 243 -7.92 -0.67 20.35
C ASP A 243 -7.47 0.60 21.07
N ILE A 244 -8.36 1.24 21.84
CA ILE A 244 -8.06 2.51 22.50
C ILE A 244 -6.86 2.43 23.45
N GLN A 245 -6.56 1.24 24.01
CA GLN A 245 -5.41 1.05 24.88
C GLN A 245 -4.09 1.12 24.09
N ILE A 246 -4.08 0.61 22.85
CA ILE A 246 -2.92 0.72 21.96
C ILE A 246 -2.68 2.20 21.62
N VAL A 247 -3.75 2.95 21.28
CA VAL A 247 -3.65 4.38 20.98
C VAL A 247 -3.07 5.17 22.15
N LYS A 248 -3.49 4.87 23.40
CA LYS A 248 -2.93 5.50 24.61
C LYS A 248 -1.43 5.20 24.76
N ARG A 249 -1.02 3.95 24.57
CA ARG A 249 0.40 3.56 24.66
C ARG A 249 1.25 4.22 23.57
N VAL A 250 0.71 4.41 22.36
CA VAL A 250 1.38 5.19 21.32
C VAL A 250 1.57 6.65 21.77
N ALA A 251 0.55 7.26 22.41
CA ALA A 251 0.66 8.62 22.94
C ALA A 251 1.72 8.72 24.05
N GLU A 252 1.74 7.79 25.00
CA GLU A 252 2.73 7.74 26.09
C GLU A 252 4.16 7.59 25.55
N LEU A 253 4.39 6.74 24.55
CA LEU A 253 5.70 6.62 23.92
C LEU A 253 6.06 7.87 23.11
N ALA A 254 5.08 8.52 22.48
CA ALA A 254 5.33 9.79 21.79
C ALA A 254 5.81 10.88 22.78
N GLU A 255 5.23 10.94 23.97
CA GLU A 255 5.72 11.81 25.06
C GLU A 255 7.12 11.40 25.52
N LYS A 256 7.36 10.11 25.78
CA LYS A 256 8.68 9.58 26.19
C LYS A 256 9.78 9.96 25.21
N TYR A 257 9.50 9.87 23.91
CA TYR A 257 10.46 10.17 22.83
C TYR A 257 10.43 11.63 22.38
N ASN A 258 9.56 12.46 22.97
CA ASN A 258 9.33 13.86 22.57
C ASN A 258 9.10 13.99 21.05
N CYS A 259 8.19 13.17 20.52
CA CYS A 259 7.89 13.08 19.09
C CYS A 259 6.39 13.01 18.82
N LYS A 260 5.99 12.89 17.55
CA LYS A 260 4.60 12.70 17.16
C LYS A 260 4.17 11.22 17.29
N MET A 261 2.91 10.96 17.62
CA MET A 261 2.34 9.61 17.63
C MET A 261 2.53 8.88 16.29
N SER A 262 2.36 9.59 15.17
CA SER A 262 2.60 9.04 13.83
C SER A 262 4.03 8.53 13.64
N GLN A 263 5.01 9.15 14.27
CA GLN A 263 6.42 8.72 14.20
C GLN A 263 6.65 7.41 14.97
N ILE A 264 6.00 7.23 16.11
CA ILE A 264 6.02 5.95 16.85
C ILE A 264 5.39 4.83 16.00
N ALA A 265 4.23 5.08 15.40
CA ALA A 265 3.54 4.08 14.57
C ALA A 265 4.37 3.68 13.33
N ILE A 266 5.05 4.62 12.68
CA ILE A 266 5.93 4.35 11.54
C ILE A 266 7.20 3.62 11.99
N ALA A 267 7.84 4.05 13.07
CA ALA A 267 9.03 3.39 13.62
C ALA A 267 8.75 1.94 14.02
N TRP A 268 7.56 1.66 14.57
CA TRP A 268 7.11 0.30 14.85
C TRP A 268 7.01 -0.54 13.56
N GLN A 269 6.49 0.00 12.45
CA GLN A 269 6.44 -0.69 11.15
C GLN A 269 7.84 -1.17 10.72
N TRP A 270 8.83 -0.29 10.80
CA TRP A 270 10.20 -0.66 10.44
C TRP A 270 10.81 -1.68 11.40
N ALA A 271 10.51 -1.62 12.70
CA ALA A 271 10.95 -2.61 13.67
C ALA A 271 10.35 -4.00 13.39
N LYS A 272 9.16 -4.06 12.74
CA LYS A 272 8.53 -5.31 12.25
C LYS A 272 9.08 -5.78 10.89
N GLY A 273 10.07 -5.10 10.34
CA GLY A 273 10.72 -5.48 9.07
C GLY A 273 9.97 -5.02 7.82
N ILE A 274 9.07 -4.05 7.96
CA ILE A 274 8.40 -3.42 6.83
C ILE A 274 9.41 -2.56 6.05
N LEU A 275 9.41 -2.66 4.73
CA LEU A 275 10.33 -1.88 3.90
C LEU A 275 9.84 -0.43 3.79
N SER A 276 8.61 -0.23 3.34
CA SER A 276 8.13 1.09 2.93
C SER A 276 6.62 1.23 3.19
N PRO A 277 6.19 1.60 4.42
CA PRO A 277 4.78 1.87 4.68
C PRO A 277 4.27 3.00 3.79
N ILE A 278 3.02 2.85 3.29
CA ILE A 278 2.38 3.82 2.40
C ILE A 278 1.69 4.89 3.24
N ILE A 279 2.24 6.10 3.21
CA ILE A 279 1.66 7.25 3.89
C ILE A 279 0.85 8.12 2.92
N GLY A 280 -0.41 8.37 3.29
CA GLY A 280 -1.24 9.35 2.60
C GLY A 280 -0.97 10.75 3.15
N ALA A 281 -0.83 11.73 2.27
CA ALA A 281 -0.62 13.11 2.64
C ALA A 281 -1.56 14.04 1.89
N THR A 282 -2.38 14.77 2.63
CA THR A 282 -3.17 15.91 2.14
C THR A 282 -2.54 17.26 2.52
N LYS A 283 -1.47 17.24 3.30
CA LYS A 283 -0.69 18.42 3.73
C LYS A 283 0.78 18.05 3.77
N THR A 284 1.63 18.97 3.35
CA THR A 284 3.11 18.78 3.37
C THR A 284 3.64 18.46 4.76
N GLN A 285 3.06 19.08 5.81
CA GLN A 285 3.44 18.82 7.21
C GLN A 285 3.35 17.33 7.60
N TYR A 286 2.44 16.55 7.03
CA TYR A 286 2.34 15.12 7.32
C TYR A 286 3.51 14.32 6.76
N LEU A 287 4.12 14.80 5.68
CA LEU A 287 5.34 14.22 5.11
C LEU A 287 6.55 14.53 5.98
N ASP A 288 6.67 15.79 6.46
CA ASP A 288 7.73 16.20 7.39
C ASP A 288 7.64 15.38 8.69
N ASP A 289 6.44 15.29 9.27
CA ASP A 289 6.20 14.51 10.49
C ASP A 289 6.58 13.02 10.27
N SER A 290 6.22 12.45 9.13
CA SER A 290 6.56 11.05 8.80
C SER A 290 8.06 10.84 8.60
N ALA A 291 8.74 11.78 7.94
CA ALA A 291 10.19 11.73 7.77
C ALA A 291 10.94 11.79 9.11
N GLY A 292 10.41 12.51 10.08
CA GLY A 292 10.97 12.56 11.45
C GLY A 292 10.97 11.20 12.19
N ALA A 293 10.23 10.20 11.69
CA ALA A 293 10.22 8.86 12.27
C ALA A 293 11.57 8.13 12.13
N PHE A 294 12.45 8.53 11.19
CA PHE A 294 13.79 7.95 11.04
C PHE A 294 14.68 8.14 12.28
N ASP A 295 14.42 9.17 13.07
CA ASP A 295 15.17 9.45 14.28
C ASP A 295 14.72 8.62 15.49
N ILE A 296 13.58 7.91 15.38
CA ILE A 296 13.00 7.12 16.46
C ILE A 296 13.51 5.68 16.40
N LYS A 297 14.11 5.23 17.50
CA LYS A 297 14.57 3.85 17.66
C LYS A 297 13.88 3.24 18.89
N LEU A 298 12.83 2.46 18.62
CA LEU A 298 12.09 1.75 19.66
C LEU A 298 12.92 0.60 20.22
N THR A 299 12.90 0.45 21.55
CA THR A 299 13.54 -0.71 22.22
C THR A 299 12.65 -1.95 22.15
N ALA A 300 13.19 -3.11 22.50
CA ALA A 300 12.39 -4.35 22.58
C ALA A 300 11.27 -4.23 23.61
N GLU A 301 11.50 -3.51 24.72
CA GLU A 301 10.51 -3.23 25.75
C GLU A 301 9.40 -2.31 25.22
N ASP A 302 9.73 -1.29 24.42
CA ASP A 302 8.74 -0.41 23.79
C ASP A 302 7.85 -1.18 22.80
N LEU A 303 8.45 -2.08 22.02
CA LEU A 303 7.70 -2.93 21.11
C LEU A 303 6.74 -3.85 21.85
N ALA A 304 7.22 -4.53 22.90
CA ALA A 304 6.38 -5.39 23.74
C ALA A 304 5.26 -4.59 24.40
N TYR A 305 5.55 -3.38 24.89
CA TYR A 305 4.57 -2.49 25.48
C TYR A 305 3.47 -2.08 24.50
N LEU A 306 3.81 -1.72 23.27
CA LEU A 306 2.83 -1.38 22.23
C LEU A 306 1.96 -2.58 21.81
N GLU A 307 2.54 -3.77 21.81
CA GLU A 307 1.91 -4.97 21.24
C GLU A 307 1.07 -5.78 22.25
N GLU A 308 1.34 -5.67 23.55
CA GLU A 308 0.66 -6.44 24.60
C GLU A 308 -0.88 -6.29 24.60
N PRO A 309 -1.48 -5.09 24.36
CA PRO A 309 -2.95 -4.95 24.40
C PRO A 309 -3.67 -5.52 23.17
N TYR A 310 -2.93 -5.98 22.15
CA TYR A 310 -3.55 -6.38 20.89
C TYR A 310 -4.47 -7.58 21.06
N VAL A 311 -5.69 -7.43 20.58
CA VAL A 311 -6.68 -8.50 20.47
C VAL A 311 -6.93 -8.78 18.99
N SER A 312 -7.03 -10.06 18.63
CA SER A 312 -7.31 -10.46 17.23
C SER A 312 -8.63 -9.91 16.73
N HIS A 313 -8.61 -9.41 15.50
CA HIS A 313 -9.74 -8.79 14.83
C HIS A 313 -10.36 -9.73 13.78
N GLU A 314 -11.61 -9.47 13.43
CA GLU A 314 -12.18 -10.02 12.21
C GLU A 314 -11.43 -9.48 11.00
N ILE A 315 -11.38 -10.27 9.92
CA ILE A 315 -10.82 -9.82 8.64
C ILE A 315 -11.68 -8.66 8.11
N VAL A 316 -11.07 -7.52 7.90
CA VAL A 316 -11.73 -6.30 7.43
C VAL A 316 -10.96 -5.65 6.27
N GLY A 317 -11.63 -4.73 5.57
CA GLY A 317 -11.02 -3.95 4.50
C GLY A 317 -11.17 -4.57 3.13
N ALA A 318 -10.05 -4.70 2.41
CA ALA A 318 -10.07 -5.03 0.99
C ALA A 318 -10.08 -6.54 0.68
N ILE A 319 -10.00 -7.40 1.68
CA ILE A 319 -10.07 -8.86 1.51
C ILE A 319 -11.53 -9.30 1.56
N ASP A 320 -12.02 -9.84 0.44
CA ASP A 320 -13.35 -10.41 0.37
C ASP A 320 -13.39 -11.79 1.06
N LYS A 321 -14.55 -12.18 1.56
CA LYS A 321 -14.77 -13.53 2.11
C LYS A 321 -14.60 -14.57 1.00
N ASN A 322 -13.97 -15.70 1.33
CA ASN A 322 -13.93 -16.83 0.41
C ASN A 322 -15.34 -17.26 0.02
N PRO A 323 -15.60 -17.61 -1.25
CA PRO A 323 -16.87 -18.20 -1.66
C PRO A 323 -17.21 -19.46 -0.87
N ALA A 324 -18.50 -19.71 -0.61
CA ALA A 324 -18.94 -20.89 0.14
C ALA A 324 -18.54 -22.22 -0.54
N GLN A 325 -18.40 -22.20 -1.87
CA GLN A 325 -17.99 -23.36 -2.67
C GLN A 325 -16.47 -23.59 -2.65
N GLY A 326 -15.73 -22.79 -1.90
CA GLY A 326 -14.28 -22.78 -1.93
C GLY A 326 -13.74 -21.90 -3.03
N VAL A 327 -12.41 -21.89 -3.18
CA VAL A 327 -11.71 -21.04 -4.15
C VAL A 327 -11.01 -21.93 -5.16
N VAL A 328 -11.30 -21.73 -6.43
CA VAL A 328 -10.52 -22.29 -7.53
C VAL A 328 -9.23 -21.54 -7.62
N LEU A 329 -8.13 -22.16 -7.27
CA LEU A 329 -6.82 -21.52 -7.19
C LEU A 329 -5.87 -21.96 -8.27
N LEU A 330 -6.01 -23.20 -8.69
CA LEU A 330 -5.15 -23.85 -9.66
C LEU A 330 -6.00 -24.32 -10.81
N ASP A 331 -5.36 -24.50 -11.93
CA ASP A 331 -5.97 -24.88 -13.17
C ASP A 331 -6.95 -26.08 -13.02
N GLU A 332 -8.24 -25.82 -13.05
CA GLU A 332 -9.27 -26.84 -13.28
C GLU A 332 -9.49 -27.08 -14.77
N LYS A 333 -8.57 -26.67 -15.65
CA LYS A 333 -8.57 -27.08 -17.05
C LYS A 333 -8.36 -28.59 -17.10
N LYS A 334 -9.43 -29.28 -17.01
CA LYS A 334 -9.52 -30.66 -17.41
C LYS A 334 -10.34 -30.78 -18.67
#